data_9281723990181e0e78ecf1974ea49d6a
#
_entry.id   9281723990181e0e78ecf1974ea49d6a
#
_cell.length_a   1.000
_cell.length_b   1.000
_cell.length_c   1.000
_cell.angle_alpha   90.00
_cell.angle_beta   90.00
_cell.angle_gamma   90.00
#
_symmetry.space_group_name_H-M   'P 1'
#
loop_
_entity.id
_entity.type
_entity.pdbx_description
1 polymer ?
#
loop_
_entity_poly.entity_id
_entity_poly.type
_entity_poly.pdbx_seq_one_letter_code
_entity_poly.pdbx_strand_id
1 'polypeptide(L)'
;GIITRIEAFLNSISHRPPAQMPKDFNILDVKMKPANIKFKPDKDKTLVLPDLGYHTWYLENYFEQCGYKKRKTLPDYSREVLMKGRAETNSKEYLPFPVMLGQILTLLEETPKEEQKDLQFLIPFNEGADADGQYARAVRTVLDRKGYEHVDIIAPILETLPVTADDPELLMKALVCGDILYSADPHMRDQCYRSLLPDGSLHEWKDLRRWAKEIGEESTSAKSLGLVGTSASLTSLNEGILEQLEYEGILCRRAPLSEMMLFLWKEASGNKNATEFFQKWEKQLLAIHERLGDRSSFSQDLSGLQKRADEYLSDYSGANGRYRYAKALELGENCSGILMMAPRYENTAMVLNMRGIHDHCQA
;
A
#
# COMPACT_ATOMS: atom_id res chain seq x y z
N GLY A 1 7.37 21.44 20.23
CA GLY A 1 7.10 20.03 20.25
C GLY A 1 5.78 19.63 20.90
N ILE A 2 5.77 18.53 21.61
CA ILE A 2 4.57 17.96 22.26
C ILE A 2 4.02 18.90 23.31
N ILE A 3 4.87 19.50 24.13
CA ILE A 3 4.48 20.47 25.17
C ILE A 3 3.71 21.64 24.56
N THR A 4 4.22 22.23 23.50
CA THR A 4 3.57 23.36 22.82
C THR A 4 2.19 22.99 22.23
N ARG A 5 2.02 21.75 21.79
CA ARG A 5 0.71 21.25 21.31
C ARG A 5 -0.27 21.02 22.45
N ILE A 6 0.19 20.49 23.57
CA ILE A 6 -0.62 20.32 24.78
C ILE A 6 -1.03 21.69 25.33
N GLU A 7 -0.12 22.64 25.40
CA GLU A 7 -0.41 24.01 25.81
C GLU A 7 -1.41 24.71 24.90
N ALA A 8 -1.24 24.56 23.57
CA ALA A 8 -2.18 25.10 22.59
C ALA A 8 -3.57 24.45 22.71
N PHE A 9 -3.62 23.14 22.97
CA PHE A 9 -4.87 22.42 23.20
C PHE A 9 -5.54 22.85 24.49
N LEU A 10 -4.81 22.93 25.60
CA LEU A 10 -5.31 23.40 26.90
C LEU A 10 -5.79 24.84 26.81
N ASN A 11 -5.05 25.73 26.16
CA ASN A 11 -5.47 27.08 25.86
C ASN A 11 -6.75 27.17 25.04
N SER A 12 -6.90 26.32 24.03
CA SER A 12 -8.11 26.28 23.21
C SER A 12 -9.35 25.82 23.99
N ILE A 13 -9.16 24.96 24.98
CA ILE A 13 -10.25 24.50 25.85
C ILE A 13 -10.59 25.60 26.92
N SER A 14 -9.58 26.20 27.52
CA SER A 14 -9.79 27.21 28.58
C SER A 14 -10.42 28.49 28.09
N HIS A 15 -10.27 28.85 26.82
CA HIS A 15 -10.85 30.04 26.20
C HIS A 15 -12.12 29.79 25.38
N ARG A 16 -12.57 28.55 25.24
CA ARG A 16 -13.91 28.30 24.72
C ARG A 16 -14.93 28.51 25.81
N PRO A 17 -15.95 29.36 25.58
CA PRO A 17 -17.12 29.31 26.43
C PRO A 17 -17.61 27.86 26.42
N PRO A 18 -18.05 27.32 27.58
CA PRO A 18 -18.56 25.98 27.65
C PRO A 18 -19.58 25.83 26.51
N ALA A 19 -19.27 24.95 25.56
CA ALA A 19 -20.20 24.67 24.51
C ALA A 19 -21.50 24.26 25.21
N GLN A 20 -22.55 25.03 25.04
CA GLN A 20 -23.89 24.62 25.46
C GLN A 20 -24.24 23.44 24.55
N MET A 21 -23.79 22.26 24.96
CA MET A 21 -24.32 21.04 24.33
C MET A 21 -25.83 21.09 24.49
N PRO A 22 -26.61 20.87 23.43
CA PRO A 22 -28.04 20.72 23.57
C PRO A 22 -28.29 19.74 24.75
N LYS A 23 -29.21 20.06 25.65
CA LYS A 23 -29.50 19.23 26.84
C LYS A 23 -29.82 17.78 26.47
N ASP A 24 -30.21 17.54 25.22
CA ASP A 24 -30.61 16.24 24.67
C ASP A 24 -29.55 15.63 23.72
N PHE A 25 -28.31 16.15 23.72
CA PHE A 25 -27.26 15.57 22.89
C PHE A 25 -26.73 14.29 23.54
N ASN A 26 -27.20 13.16 23.03
CA ASN A 26 -26.63 11.86 23.36
C ASN A 26 -25.70 11.45 22.21
N ILE A 27 -24.41 11.30 22.50
CA ILE A 27 -23.41 10.90 21.52
C ILE A 27 -23.73 9.52 20.90
N LEU A 28 -24.50 8.69 21.60
CA LEU A 28 -24.98 7.38 21.15
C LEU A 28 -26.15 7.51 20.16
N ASP A 29 -26.84 8.65 20.12
CA ASP A 29 -27.92 8.93 19.18
C ASP A 29 -27.44 9.54 17.85
N VAL A 30 -26.15 9.86 17.73
CA VAL A 30 -25.56 10.17 16.46
C VAL A 30 -25.60 8.88 15.63
N LYS A 31 -26.72 8.68 14.95
CA LYS A 31 -26.83 7.67 13.89
C LYS A 31 -25.84 8.06 12.80
N MET A 32 -24.61 7.59 12.94
CA MET A 32 -23.72 7.52 11.78
C MET A 32 -24.46 6.67 10.77
N LYS A 33 -24.93 7.29 9.68
CA LYS A 33 -25.38 6.51 8.52
C LYS A 33 -24.25 5.51 8.27
N PRO A 34 -24.55 4.19 8.25
CA PRO A 34 -23.52 3.22 7.90
C PRO A 34 -22.96 3.71 6.57
N ALA A 35 -21.67 3.99 6.55
CA ALA A 35 -21.01 4.39 5.31
C ALA A 35 -21.34 3.31 4.28
N ASN A 36 -21.77 3.69 3.09
CA ASN A 36 -22.08 2.76 2.00
C ASN A 36 -20.77 2.22 1.42
N ILE A 37 -20.08 1.42 2.23
CA ILE A 37 -18.78 0.82 1.94
C ILE A 37 -18.99 -0.69 1.88
N LYS A 38 -18.57 -1.28 0.78
CA LYS A 38 -18.67 -2.72 0.52
C LYS A 38 -17.30 -3.38 0.71
N PHE A 39 -17.27 -4.65 1.06
CA PHE A 39 -16.02 -5.41 1.18
C PHE A 39 -15.66 -6.15 -0.12
N LYS A 40 -16.64 -6.42 -0.97
CA LYS A 40 -16.45 -7.10 -2.25
C LYS A 40 -16.99 -6.27 -3.39
N PRO A 41 -16.27 -6.20 -4.53
CA PRO A 41 -16.76 -5.52 -5.71
C PRO A 41 -17.86 -6.32 -6.42
N ASP A 42 -18.68 -5.61 -7.18
CA ASP A 42 -19.69 -6.13 -8.07
C ASP A 42 -19.09 -6.36 -9.47
N LYS A 43 -19.22 -7.57 -10.02
CA LYS A 43 -18.62 -7.95 -11.32
C LYS A 43 -19.28 -7.27 -12.52
N ASP A 44 -20.49 -6.76 -12.37
CA ASP A 44 -21.23 -6.07 -13.43
C ASP A 44 -20.86 -4.58 -13.52
N LYS A 45 -20.25 -4.02 -12.48
CA LYS A 45 -19.80 -2.63 -12.40
C LYS A 45 -18.35 -2.44 -12.86
N THR A 46 -17.97 -1.21 -13.13
CA THR A 46 -16.60 -0.84 -13.47
C THR A 46 -15.77 -0.73 -12.19
N LEU A 47 -14.81 -1.63 -12.01
CA LEU A 47 -13.87 -1.61 -10.90
C LEU A 47 -12.74 -0.62 -11.19
N VAL A 48 -12.59 0.38 -10.33
CA VAL A 48 -11.50 1.37 -10.40
C VAL A 48 -10.42 0.99 -9.41
N LEU A 49 -9.24 0.69 -9.93
CA LEU A 49 -8.07 0.26 -9.16
C LEU A 49 -7.21 1.47 -8.74
N PRO A 50 -6.58 1.42 -7.56
CA PRO A 50 -5.55 2.39 -7.21
C PRO A 50 -4.34 2.23 -8.13
N ASP A 51 -3.62 3.33 -8.35
CA ASP A 51 -2.35 3.27 -9.04
C ASP A 51 -1.24 2.82 -8.05
N LEU A 52 -0.81 1.58 -8.22
CA LEU A 52 0.28 0.93 -7.48
C LEU A 52 1.48 0.64 -8.40
N GLY A 53 1.66 1.42 -9.46
CA GLY A 53 2.70 1.22 -10.45
C GLY A 53 2.57 -0.14 -11.15
N TYR A 54 3.67 -0.87 -11.28
CA TYR A 54 3.67 -2.18 -11.97
C TYR A 54 2.74 -3.22 -11.34
N HIS A 55 2.47 -3.15 -10.04
CA HIS A 55 1.49 -4.03 -9.41
C HIS A 55 0.08 -3.84 -9.97
N THR A 56 -0.30 -2.62 -10.35
CA THR A 56 -1.62 -2.35 -10.93
C THR A 56 -1.85 -3.14 -12.20
N TRP A 57 -0.85 -3.27 -13.07
CA TRP A 57 -0.95 -4.05 -14.31
C TRP A 57 -1.28 -5.52 -14.08
N TYR A 58 -0.66 -6.12 -13.06
CA TYR A 58 -0.92 -7.52 -12.71
C TYR A 58 -2.22 -7.69 -11.93
N LEU A 59 -2.61 -6.69 -11.12
CA LEU A 59 -3.92 -6.68 -10.46
C LEU A 59 -5.07 -6.52 -11.46
N GLU A 60 -4.91 -5.74 -12.52
CA GLU A 60 -5.89 -5.69 -13.62
C GLU A 60 -6.11 -7.07 -14.22
N ASN A 61 -5.04 -7.82 -14.49
CA ASN A 61 -5.10 -9.19 -14.96
C ASN A 61 -5.75 -10.15 -13.97
N TYR A 62 -5.40 -10.02 -12.69
CA TYR A 62 -6.03 -10.79 -11.63
C TYR A 62 -7.56 -10.59 -11.64
N PHE A 63 -8.00 -9.33 -11.63
CA PHE A 63 -9.43 -9.04 -11.63
C PHE A 63 -10.14 -9.48 -12.91
N GLU A 64 -9.46 -9.42 -14.07
CA GLU A 64 -9.99 -9.94 -15.32
C GLU A 64 -10.26 -11.44 -15.24
N GLN A 65 -9.28 -12.21 -14.79
CA GLN A 65 -9.40 -13.65 -14.62
C GLN A 65 -10.44 -14.03 -13.56
N CYS A 66 -10.64 -13.18 -12.55
CA CYS A 66 -11.74 -13.31 -11.58
C CYS A 66 -13.12 -12.91 -12.14
N GLY A 67 -13.19 -12.46 -13.40
CA GLY A 67 -14.45 -12.15 -14.09
C GLY A 67 -14.91 -10.69 -14.01
N TYR A 68 -14.08 -9.78 -13.54
CA TYR A 68 -14.36 -8.33 -13.55
C TYR A 68 -14.02 -7.77 -14.93
N LYS A 69 -14.98 -7.73 -15.82
CA LYS A 69 -14.76 -7.37 -17.23
C LYS A 69 -14.49 -5.89 -17.47
N LYS A 70 -15.06 -5.01 -16.64
CA LYS A 70 -14.92 -3.56 -16.75
C LYS A 70 -13.97 -3.09 -15.66
N ARG A 71 -12.80 -2.58 -16.05
CA ARG A 71 -11.77 -2.09 -15.13
C ARG A 71 -11.24 -0.76 -15.63
N LYS A 72 -10.84 0.09 -14.70
CA LYS A 72 -10.09 1.33 -14.94
C LYS A 72 -9.05 1.49 -13.83
N THR A 73 -7.98 2.18 -14.13
CA THR A 73 -7.03 2.65 -13.11
C THR A 73 -7.30 4.12 -12.80
N LEU A 74 -7.04 4.55 -11.58
CA LEU A 74 -7.07 5.95 -11.22
C LEU A 74 -6.12 6.75 -12.13
N PRO A 75 -6.47 7.99 -12.51
CA PRO A 75 -5.61 8.81 -13.37
C PRO A 75 -4.26 9.10 -12.70
N ASP A 76 -3.26 9.38 -13.54
CA ASP A 76 -1.91 9.70 -13.09
C ASP A 76 -1.88 10.89 -12.12
N TYR A 77 -0.87 10.88 -11.27
CA TYR A 77 -0.60 12.01 -10.39
C TYR A 77 -0.22 13.25 -11.18
N SER A 78 -0.84 14.37 -10.82
CA SER A 78 -0.42 15.70 -11.26
C SER A 78 -0.59 16.71 -10.12
N ARG A 79 0.02 17.89 -10.28
CA ARG A 79 -0.19 19.00 -9.36
C ARG A 79 -1.67 19.41 -9.29
N GLU A 80 -2.37 19.35 -10.40
CA GLU A 80 -3.79 19.69 -10.49
C GLU A 80 -4.65 18.70 -9.72
N VAL A 81 -4.38 17.40 -9.90
CA VAL A 81 -5.01 16.31 -9.14
C VAL A 81 -4.79 16.51 -7.64
N LEU A 82 -3.57 16.78 -7.20
CA LEU A 82 -3.28 17.05 -5.80
C LEU A 82 -4.05 18.27 -5.28
N MET A 83 -4.08 19.37 -6.03
CA MET A 83 -4.77 20.60 -5.61
C MET A 83 -6.28 20.39 -5.51
N LYS A 84 -6.86 19.57 -6.39
CA LYS A 84 -8.26 19.17 -6.33
C LYS A 84 -8.59 18.40 -5.04
N GLY A 85 -7.77 17.42 -4.68
CA GLY A 85 -7.94 16.69 -3.43
C GLY A 85 -7.72 17.58 -2.20
N ARG A 86 -6.72 18.46 -2.24
CA ARG A 86 -6.46 19.41 -1.14
C ARG A 86 -7.57 20.42 -0.92
N ALA A 87 -8.32 20.77 -1.93
CA ALA A 87 -9.48 21.66 -1.79
C ALA A 87 -10.59 21.04 -0.93
N GLU A 88 -10.66 19.72 -0.86
CA GLU A 88 -11.66 18.97 -0.10
C GLU A 88 -11.16 18.42 1.23
N THR A 89 -9.90 18.65 1.55
CA THR A 89 -9.21 18.12 2.74
C THR A 89 -8.70 19.26 3.62
N ASN A 90 -8.28 18.92 4.84
CA ASN A 90 -7.60 19.86 5.72
C ASN A 90 -6.10 19.90 5.39
N SER A 91 -5.44 21.02 5.67
CA SER A 91 -4.03 21.25 5.33
C SER A 91 -3.02 20.34 6.04
N LYS A 92 -3.46 19.52 7.00
CA LYS A 92 -2.62 18.66 7.84
C LYS A 92 -2.80 17.16 7.55
N GLU A 93 -3.53 16.84 6.50
CA GLU A 93 -3.75 15.44 6.14
C GLU A 93 -2.53 14.86 5.44
N TYR A 94 -2.42 13.59 5.61
CA TYR A 94 -1.41 12.70 5.05
C TYR A 94 -1.43 12.75 3.52
N LEU A 95 -0.29 13.05 2.88
CA LEU A 95 -0.23 13.36 1.45
C LEU A 95 -0.89 12.31 0.52
N PRO A 96 -0.77 10.99 0.73
CA PRO A 96 -1.46 10.02 -0.11
C PRO A 96 -2.98 10.19 -0.15
N PHE A 97 -3.59 10.63 0.95
CA PHE A 97 -5.04 10.83 0.99
C PHE A 97 -5.54 11.92 0.03
N PRO A 98 -5.07 13.18 0.06
CA PRO A 98 -5.50 14.19 -0.91
C PRO A 98 -5.11 13.84 -2.35
N VAL A 99 -4.04 13.09 -2.59
CA VAL A 99 -3.69 12.60 -3.94
C VAL A 99 -4.76 11.65 -4.44
N MET A 100 -5.04 10.58 -3.70
CA MET A 100 -6.05 9.59 -4.06
C MET A 100 -7.44 10.21 -4.21
N LEU A 101 -7.82 11.10 -3.28
CA LEU A 101 -9.10 11.81 -3.37
C LEU A 101 -9.18 12.67 -4.63
N GLY A 102 -8.10 13.37 -4.98
CA GLY A 102 -8.02 14.17 -6.20
C GLY A 102 -8.13 13.33 -7.46
N GLN A 103 -7.50 12.15 -7.50
CA GLN A 103 -7.62 11.19 -8.59
C GLN A 103 -9.07 10.69 -8.74
N ILE A 104 -9.72 10.33 -7.63
CA ILE A 104 -11.13 9.91 -7.62
C ILE A 104 -12.04 11.02 -8.16
N LEU A 105 -11.89 12.25 -7.66
CA LEU A 105 -12.69 13.38 -8.09
C LEU A 105 -12.47 13.73 -9.56
N THR A 106 -11.23 13.64 -10.04
CA THR A 106 -10.90 13.85 -11.45
C THR A 106 -11.61 12.83 -12.34
N LEU A 107 -11.50 11.54 -11.99
CA LEU A 107 -12.19 10.50 -12.76
C LEU A 107 -13.72 10.68 -12.77
N LEU A 108 -14.30 11.07 -11.63
CA LEU A 108 -15.75 11.34 -11.55
C LEU A 108 -16.19 12.52 -12.40
N GLU A 109 -15.41 13.60 -12.45
CA GLU A 109 -15.71 14.76 -13.28
C GLU A 109 -15.59 14.47 -14.79
N GLU A 110 -14.67 13.59 -15.17
CA GLU A 110 -14.48 13.13 -16.55
C GLU A 110 -15.49 12.05 -16.98
N THR A 111 -16.17 11.42 -16.03
CA THR A 111 -17.15 10.36 -16.31
C THR A 111 -18.56 10.95 -16.45
N PRO A 112 -19.31 10.64 -17.53
CA PRO A 112 -20.70 11.06 -17.68
C PRO A 112 -21.55 10.67 -16.47
N LYS A 113 -22.46 11.55 -16.05
CA LYS A 113 -23.27 11.37 -14.81
C LYS A 113 -24.05 10.06 -14.78
N GLU A 114 -24.56 9.64 -15.92
CA GLU A 114 -25.29 8.38 -16.10
C GLU A 114 -24.42 7.14 -15.90
N GLU A 115 -23.10 7.24 -16.13
CA GLU A 115 -22.14 6.14 -15.96
C GLU A 115 -21.53 6.11 -14.56
N GLN A 116 -21.55 7.22 -13.81
CA GLN A 116 -20.91 7.29 -12.47
C GLN A 116 -21.46 6.26 -11.48
N LYS A 117 -22.75 5.92 -11.57
CA LYS A 117 -23.41 4.90 -10.73
C LYS A 117 -22.82 3.49 -10.91
N ASP A 118 -22.16 3.26 -12.04
CA ASP A 118 -21.53 1.98 -12.37
C ASP A 118 -20.06 1.93 -11.92
N LEU A 119 -19.52 3.02 -11.35
CA LEU A 119 -18.17 3.04 -10.79
C LEU A 119 -18.15 2.50 -9.36
N GLN A 120 -17.09 1.74 -9.06
CA GLN A 120 -16.76 1.27 -7.73
C GLN A 120 -15.25 1.41 -7.50
N PHE A 121 -14.87 2.18 -6.49
CA PHE A 121 -13.46 2.48 -6.20
C PHE A 121 -12.89 1.50 -5.18
N LEU A 122 -11.82 0.81 -5.56
CA LEU A 122 -11.10 -0.09 -4.66
C LEU A 122 -10.14 0.71 -3.76
N ILE A 123 -10.47 0.79 -2.48
CA ILE A 123 -9.69 1.49 -1.45
C ILE A 123 -9.46 0.51 -0.30
N PRO A 124 -8.49 -0.41 -0.41
CA PRO A 124 -8.18 -1.34 0.68
C PRO A 124 -7.81 -0.58 1.95
N PHE A 125 -8.15 -1.13 3.10
CA PHE A 125 -7.76 -0.58 4.38
C PHE A 125 -7.10 -1.63 5.27
N ASN A 126 -6.27 -1.19 6.20
CA ASN A 126 -5.70 -2.02 7.25
C ASN A 126 -6.40 -1.77 8.59
N GLU A 127 -6.42 -2.78 9.44
CA GLU A 127 -6.81 -2.65 10.83
C GLU A 127 -5.59 -2.22 11.64
N GLY A 128 -5.66 -1.08 12.32
CA GLY A 128 -4.55 -0.61 13.12
C GLY A 128 -4.54 0.90 13.33
N ALA A 129 -3.41 1.39 13.82
CA ALA A 129 -3.21 2.78 14.18
C ALA A 129 -2.92 3.71 12.98
N ASP A 130 -2.72 3.14 11.80
CA ASP A 130 -2.36 3.91 10.61
C ASP A 130 -3.56 4.69 10.04
N ALA A 131 -3.29 5.90 9.55
CA ALA A 131 -4.32 6.80 9.04
C ALA A 131 -5.00 6.27 7.76
N ASP A 132 -4.31 5.45 6.99
CA ASP A 132 -4.82 4.82 5.76
C ASP A 132 -6.00 3.86 6.02
N GLY A 133 -6.10 3.28 7.21
CA GLY A 133 -7.29 2.56 7.66
C GLY A 133 -8.58 3.39 7.69
N GLN A 134 -8.50 4.73 7.59
CA GLN A 134 -9.66 5.60 7.55
C GLN A 134 -9.97 6.16 6.15
N TYR A 135 -9.13 5.89 5.15
CA TYR A 135 -9.26 6.52 3.82
C TYR A 135 -10.60 6.22 3.14
N ALA A 136 -11.05 4.98 3.14
CA ALA A 136 -12.33 4.62 2.54
C ALA A 136 -13.51 5.41 3.16
N ARG A 137 -13.51 5.58 4.48
CA ARG A 137 -14.54 6.35 5.20
C ARG A 137 -14.44 7.84 4.92
N ALA A 138 -13.22 8.37 4.90
CA ALA A 138 -12.98 9.78 4.61
C ALA A 138 -13.37 10.12 3.16
N VAL A 139 -13.00 9.27 2.18
CA VAL A 139 -13.46 9.41 0.78
C VAL A 139 -14.97 9.37 0.71
N ARG A 140 -15.64 8.39 1.36
CA ARG A 140 -17.11 8.31 1.37
C ARG A 140 -17.74 9.60 1.88
N THR A 141 -17.21 10.16 2.97
CA THR A 141 -17.71 11.42 3.55
C THR A 141 -17.61 12.58 2.56
N VAL A 142 -16.50 12.69 1.83
CA VAL A 142 -16.33 13.74 0.82
C VAL A 142 -17.25 13.52 -0.36
N LEU A 143 -17.36 12.29 -0.86
CA LEU A 143 -18.24 11.97 -1.98
C LEU A 143 -19.69 12.23 -1.66
N ASP A 144 -20.18 11.88 -0.47
CA ASP A 144 -21.56 12.17 -0.03
C ASP A 144 -21.81 13.68 0.02
N ARG A 145 -20.88 14.46 0.58
CA ARG A 145 -21.00 15.93 0.63
C ARG A 145 -21.06 16.57 -0.77
N LYS A 146 -20.42 15.93 -1.76
CA LYS A 146 -20.38 16.42 -3.15
C LYS A 146 -21.50 15.88 -4.04
N GLY A 147 -22.43 15.07 -3.50
CA GLY A 147 -23.56 14.53 -4.25
C GLY A 147 -23.24 13.25 -5.05
N TYR A 148 -22.17 12.53 -4.66
CA TYR A 148 -21.76 11.26 -5.28
C TYR A 148 -22.16 10.04 -4.42
N GLU A 149 -23.29 10.08 -3.72
CA GLU A 149 -23.77 8.97 -2.87
C GLU A 149 -24.04 7.68 -3.65
N HIS A 150 -24.26 7.81 -4.95
CA HIS A 150 -24.54 6.70 -5.87
C HIS A 150 -23.29 5.90 -6.30
N VAL A 151 -22.10 6.41 -5.99
CA VAL A 151 -20.83 5.74 -6.29
C VAL A 151 -20.47 4.75 -5.19
N ASP A 152 -20.01 3.57 -5.55
CA ASP A 152 -19.61 2.55 -4.58
C ASP A 152 -18.13 2.71 -4.15
N ILE A 153 -17.86 2.43 -2.88
CA ILE A 153 -16.50 2.26 -2.35
C ILE A 153 -16.35 0.81 -1.91
N ILE A 154 -15.28 0.18 -2.37
CA ILE A 154 -14.92 -1.19 -2.04
C ILE A 154 -13.68 -1.15 -1.15
N ALA A 155 -13.82 -1.59 0.08
CA ALA A 155 -12.76 -1.51 1.07
C ALA A 155 -12.47 -2.89 1.70
N PRO A 156 -11.77 -3.79 0.99
CA PRO A 156 -11.33 -5.05 1.59
C PRO A 156 -10.29 -4.80 2.68
N ILE A 157 -10.28 -5.66 3.68
CA ILE A 157 -9.31 -5.63 4.77
C ILE A 157 -8.01 -6.27 4.28
N LEU A 158 -6.90 -5.52 4.29
CA LEU A 158 -5.62 -5.98 3.77
C LEU A 158 -5.12 -7.24 4.48
N GLU A 159 -5.25 -7.29 5.80
CA GLU A 159 -4.81 -8.40 6.64
C GLU A 159 -5.51 -9.73 6.29
N THR A 160 -6.72 -9.67 5.79
CA THR A 160 -7.49 -10.87 5.43
C THR A 160 -7.55 -11.13 3.93
N LEU A 161 -7.10 -10.18 3.12
CA LEU A 161 -7.19 -10.26 1.67
C LEU A 161 -6.57 -11.54 1.07
N PRO A 162 -5.42 -12.04 1.56
CA PRO A 162 -4.83 -13.29 1.07
C PRO A 162 -5.73 -14.52 1.18
N VAL A 163 -6.78 -14.49 2.01
CA VAL A 163 -7.73 -15.61 2.18
C VAL A 163 -9.16 -15.27 1.79
N THR A 164 -9.49 -13.97 1.66
CA THR A 164 -10.85 -13.50 1.30
C THR A 164 -10.97 -13.08 -0.17
N ALA A 165 -9.87 -13.01 -0.90
CA ALA A 165 -9.84 -12.75 -2.32
C ALA A 165 -10.63 -13.81 -3.11
N ASP A 166 -11.13 -13.48 -4.29
CA ASP A 166 -11.86 -14.41 -5.17
C ASP A 166 -10.97 -15.60 -5.57
N ASP A 167 -9.69 -15.36 -5.81
CA ASP A 167 -8.66 -16.38 -5.99
C ASP A 167 -7.38 -15.95 -5.26
N PRO A 168 -7.14 -16.46 -4.05
CA PRO A 168 -5.96 -16.11 -3.26
C PRO A 168 -4.63 -16.46 -3.93
N GLU A 169 -4.57 -17.57 -4.67
CA GLU A 169 -3.35 -17.99 -5.35
C GLU A 169 -3.01 -17.05 -6.51
N LEU A 170 -4.01 -16.71 -7.29
CA LEU A 170 -3.86 -15.80 -8.41
C LEU A 170 -3.49 -14.38 -7.93
N LEU A 171 -4.09 -13.91 -6.82
CA LEU A 171 -3.72 -12.64 -6.20
C LEU A 171 -2.25 -12.60 -5.80
N MET A 172 -1.77 -13.64 -5.11
CA MET A 172 -0.36 -13.71 -4.71
C MET A 172 0.58 -13.75 -5.91
N LYS A 173 0.23 -14.48 -6.97
CA LYS A 173 1.00 -14.48 -8.23
C LYS A 173 1.06 -13.07 -8.84
N ALA A 174 -0.05 -12.34 -8.86
CA ALA A 174 -0.10 -10.96 -9.36
C ALA A 174 0.84 -10.03 -8.58
N LEU A 175 0.81 -10.10 -7.25
CA LEU A 175 1.68 -9.29 -6.39
C LEU A 175 3.16 -9.65 -6.60
N VAL A 176 3.49 -10.93 -6.65
CA VAL A 176 4.86 -11.41 -6.89
C VAL A 176 5.37 -11.01 -8.27
N CYS A 177 4.53 -11.00 -9.30
CA CYS A 177 4.91 -10.50 -10.62
C CYS A 177 5.38 -9.03 -10.56
N GLY A 178 4.64 -8.18 -9.86
CA GLY A 178 5.03 -6.78 -9.66
C GLY A 178 6.35 -6.64 -8.90
N ASP A 179 6.54 -7.42 -7.85
CA ASP A 179 7.78 -7.43 -7.06
C ASP A 179 8.99 -7.89 -7.90
N ILE A 180 8.83 -8.94 -8.71
CA ILE A 180 9.87 -9.42 -9.65
C ILE A 180 10.21 -8.33 -10.68
N LEU A 181 9.19 -7.66 -11.24
CA LEU A 181 9.41 -6.61 -12.23
C LEU A 181 10.17 -5.42 -11.64
N TYR A 182 9.88 -5.04 -10.40
CA TYR A 182 10.66 -4.01 -9.70
C TYR A 182 12.12 -4.43 -9.41
N SER A 183 12.42 -5.71 -9.43
CA SER A 183 13.79 -6.22 -9.28
C SER A 183 14.57 -6.22 -10.60
N ALA A 184 13.89 -6.06 -11.75
CA ALA A 184 14.52 -5.98 -13.05
C ALA A 184 15.16 -4.60 -13.30
N ASP A 185 16.15 -4.56 -14.19
CA ASP A 185 16.72 -3.30 -14.67
C ASP A 185 15.65 -2.42 -15.33
N PRO A 186 15.60 -1.10 -15.06
CA PRO A 186 14.60 -0.20 -15.61
C PRO A 186 14.49 -0.28 -17.15
N HIS A 187 15.62 -0.41 -17.84
CA HIS A 187 15.64 -0.54 -19.30
C HIS A 187 15.00 -1.84 -19.81
N MET A 188 14.94 -2.86 -18.96
CA MET A 188 14.40 -4.18 -19.30
C MET A 188 12.95 -4.37 -18.85
N ARG A 189 12.41 -3.49 -18.01
CA ARG A 189 11.07 -3.67 -17.39
C ARG A 189 9.96 -3.85 -18.42
N ASP A 190 9.93 -3.05 -19.48
CA ASP A 190 8.93 -3.18 -20.54
C ASP A 190 9.03 -4.52 -21.28
N GLN A 191 10.25 -5.00 -21.53
CA GLN A 191 10.48 -6.30 -22.15
C GLN A 191 10.09 -7.42 -21.19
N CYS A 192 10.46 -7.32 -19.92
CA CYS A 192 10.08 -8.26 -18.88
C CYS A 192 8.56 -8.33 -18.73
N TYR A 193 7.87 -7.19 -18.69
CA TYR A 193 6.42 -7.13 -18.61
C TYR A 193 5.75 -7.87 -19.77
N ARG A 194 6.18 -7.62 -21.01
CA ARG A 194 5.63 -8.29 -22.20
C ARG A 194 5.92 -9.80 -22.21
N SER A 195 7.06 -10.22 -21.65
CA SER A 195 7.40 -11.63 -21.49
C SER A 195 6.61 -12.31 -20.38
N LEU A 196 6.28 -11.56 -19.33
CA LEU A 196 5.53 -12.03 -18.17
C LEU A 196 4.04 -12.23 -18.47
N LEU A 197 3.47 -11.56 -19.47
CA LEU A 197 2.05 -11.65 -19.83
C LEU A 197 1.83 -11.77 -21.36
N PRO A 198 2.47 -12.72 -22.04
CA PRO A 198 2.39 -12.79 -23.50
C PRO A 198 0.98 -13.09 -24.02
N ASP A 199 0.14 -13.75 -23.24
CA ASP A 199 -1.24 -14.14 -23.53
C ASP A 199 -2.28 -13.48 -22.61
N GLY A 200 -1.84 -12.54 -21.74
CA GLY A 200 -2.71 -11.87 -20.78
C GLY A 200 -3.05 -12.72 -19.54
N SER A 201 -2.51 -13.91 -19.39
CA SER A 201 -2.73 -14.75 -18.21
C SER A 201 -1.57 -14.66 -17.22
N LEU A 202 -1.88 -14.74 -15.92
CA LEU A 202 -0.86 -14.88 -14.88
C LEU A 202 -0.29 -16.30 -14.89
N HIS A 203 1.03 -16.38 -14.95
CA HIS A 203 1.74 -17.63 -15.16
C HIS A 203 1.81 -18.56 -13.94
N GLU A 204 2.26 -19.78 -14.18
CA GLU A 204 2.51 -20.74 -13.13
C GLU A 204 3.76 -20.39 -12.32
N TRP A 205 3.82 -20.83 -11.05
CA TRP A 205 4.96 -20.58 -10.16
C TRP A 205 6.32 -20.96 -10.76
N LYS A 206 6.36 -22.00 -11.60
CA LYS A 206 7.57 -22.42 -12.31
C LYS A 206 8.10 -21.32 -13.26
N ASP A 207 7.18 -20.60 -13.91
CA ASP A 207 7.51 -19.52 -14.84
C ASP A 207 8.00 -18.29 -14.08
N LEU A 208 7.34 -17.92 -12.99
CA LEU A 208 7.81 -16.84 -12.10
C LEU A 208 9.23 -17.10 -11.58
N ARG A 209 9.51 -18.33 -11.18
CA ARG A 209 10.86 -18.72 -10.76
C ARG A 209 11.89 -18.69 -11.90
N ARG A 210 11.50 -19.01 -13.14
CA ARG A 210 12.39 -18.89 -14.30
C ARG A 210 12.74 -17.42 -14.54
N TRP A 211 11.77 -16.52 -14.57
CA TRP A 211 12.04 -15.09 -14.77
C TRP A 211 12.86 -14.46 -13.62
N ALA A 212 12.56 -14.81 -12.40
CA ALA A 212 13.39 -14.38 -11.28
C ALA A 212 14.85 -14.78 -11.47
N LYS A 213 15.13 -15.96 -12.05
CA LYS A 213 16.46 -16.41 -12.39
C LYS A 213 17.08 -15.59 -13.52
N GLU A 214 16.36 -15.36 -14.61
CA GLU A 214 16.82 -14.55 -15.75
C GLU A 214 17.20 -13.14 -15.30
N ILE A 215 16.38 -12.50 -14.46
CA ILE A 215 16.65 -11.17 -13.88
C ILE A 215 17.85 -11.23 -12.93
N GLY A 216 17.96 -12.24 -12.09
CA GLY A 216 19.07 -12.42 -11.14
C GLY A 216 20.42 -12.67 -11.81
N GLU A 217 20.44 -13.21 -13.04
CA GLU A 217 21.66 -13.40 -13.84
C GLU A 217 22.16 -12.12 -14.54
N GLU A 218 21.36 -11.05 -14.57
CA GLU A 218 21.80 -9.75 -15.08
C GLU A 218 22.89 -9.14 -14.19
N SER A 219 23.84 -8.42 -14.81
CA SER A 219 24.89 -7.73 -14.05
C SER A 219 24.31 -6.74 -13.04
N THR A 220 24.75 -6.83 -11.79
CA THR A 220 24.29 -5.93 -10.73
C THR A 220 25.20 -4.73 -10.56
N SER A 221 24.62 -3.59 -10.21
CA SER A 221 25.37 -2.42 -9.74
C SER A 221 26.10 -2.74 -8.43
N ALA A 222 27.28 -2.13 -8.23
CA ALA A 222 28.03 -2.24 -6.99
C ALA A 222 27.36 -1.55 -5.79
N LYS A 223 26.34 -0.69 -6.03
CA LYS A 223 25.63 0.07 -5.00
C LYS A 223 24.16 -0.23 -5.02
N SER A 224 23.57 -0.43 -3.85
CA SER A 224 22.14 -0.61 -3.69
C SER A 224 21.58 0.24 -2.57
N LEU A 225 20.33 0.70 -2.73
CA LEU A 225 19.54 1.39 -1.72
C LEU A 225 18.32 0.54 -1.37
N GLY A 226 18.12 0.27 -0.08
CA GLY A 226 16.87 -0.28 0.43
C GLY A 226 15.79 0.79 0.45
N LEU A 227 14.65 0.54 -0.18
CA LEU A 227 13.52 1.47 -0.21
C LEU A 227 12.41 0.95 0.70
N VAL A 228 12.05 1.74 1.70
CA VAL A 228 10.98 1.43 2.63
C VAL A 228 10.05 2.62 2.76
N GLY A 229 8.75 2.38 2.67
CA GLY A 229 7.74 3.41 2.78
C GLY A 229 6.33 2.84 2.73
N THR A 230 5.33 3.69 2.62
CA THR A 230 3.98 3.25 2.28
C THR A 230 3.94 2.77 0.83
N SER A 231 3.03 1.86 0.50
CA SER A 231 2.85 1.42 -0.90
C SER A 231 2.67 2.61 -1.85
N ALA A 232 1.86 3.60 -1.46
CA ALA A 232 1.67 4.83 -2.23
C ALA A 232 2.95 5.68 -2.38
N SER A 233 3.89 5.62 -1.42
CA SER A 233 5.16 6.36 -1.51
C SER A 233 6.20 5.64 -2.36
N LEU A 234 6.05 4.33 -2.53
CA LEU A 234 6.98 3.49 -3.30
C LEU A 234 6.55 3.33 -4.77
N THR A 235 5.43 3.91 -5.15
CA THR A 235 4.81 3.75 -6.47
C THR A 235 4.81 5.06 -7.26
N SER A 236 3.80 5.29 -8.07
CA SER A 236 3.72 6.33 -9.10
C SER A 236 4.15 7.74 -8.69
N LEU A 237 3.92 8.14 -7.43
CA LEU A 237 4.31 9.48 -6.94
C LEU A 237 5.80 9.78 -7.02
N ASN A 238 6.64 8.75 -6.89
CA ASN A 238 8.09 8.88 -6.81
C ASN A 238 8.81 8.08 -7.88
N GLU A 239 8.07 7.41 -8.78
CA GLU A 239 8.63 6.51 -9.78
C GLU A 239 9.73 7.20 -10.59
N GLY A 240 9.49 8.38 -11.11
CA GLY A 240 10.49 9.10 -11.92
C GLY A 240 11.79 9.42 -11.19
N ILE A 241 11.73 9.65 -9.86
CA ILE A 241 12.94 9.88 -9.06
C ILE A 241 13.68 8.56 -8.84
N LEU A 242 12.94 7.50 -8.53
CA LEU A 242 13.52 6.18 -8.28
C LEU A 242 14.13 5.59 -9.55
N GLU A 243 13.46 5.70 -10.68
CA GLU A 243 14.00 5.31 -11.99
C GLU A 243 15.25 6.08 -12.34
N GLN A 244 15.32 7.39 -12.07
CA GLN A 244 16.51 8.16 -12.31
C GLN A 244 17.71 7.66 -11.48
N LEU A 245 17.51 7.31 -10.21
CA LEU A 245 18.55 6.69 -9.38
C LEU A 245 19.04 5.37 -9.97
N GLU A 246 18.13 4.56 -10.49
CA GLU A 246 18.46 3.30 -11.13
C GLU A 246 19.19 3.48 -12.47
N TYR A 247 18.83 4.50 -13.27
CA TYR A 247 19.58 4.87 -14.48
C TYR A 247 21.00 5.37 -14.17
N GLU A 248 21.22 5.94 -12.98
CA GLU A 248 22.55 6.31 -12.48
C GLU A 248 23.34 5.10 -11.93
N GLY A 249 22.82 3.90 -12.06
CA GLY A 249 23.46 2.65 -11.66
C GLY A 249 23.31 2.31 -10.18
N ILE A 250 22.29 2.86 -9.50
CA ILE A 250 21.97 2.52 -8.12
C ILE A 250 20.77 1.56 -8.11
N LEU A 251 21.00 0.33 -7.68
CA LEU A 251 19.92 -0.65 -7.56
C LEU A 251 18.96 -0.28 -6.41
N CYS A 252 17.72 0.03 -6.74
CA CYS A 252 16.67 0.35 -5.78
C CYS A 252 15.92 -0.92 -5.33
N ARG A 253 16.26 -1.46 -4.17
CA ARG A 253 15.60 -2.64 -3.59
C ARG A 253 14.36 -2.23 -2.81
N ARG A 254 13.18 -2.37 -3.42
CA ARG A 254 11.90 -2.00 -2.80
C ARG A 254 11.40 -3.11 -1.89
N ALA A 255 10.86 -2.75 -0.72
CA ALA A 255 10.15 -3.70 0.13
C ALA A 255 9.01 -4.36 -0.65
N PRO A 256 8.99 -5.71 -0.80
CA PRO A 256 8.03 -6.40 -1.65
C PRO A 256 6.61 -6.31 -1.11
N LEU A 257 5.64 -6.04 -2.00
CA LEU A 257 4.23 -5.93 -1.63
C LEU A 257 3.64 -7.29 -1.25
N SER A 258 4.02 -8.36 -1.96
CA SER A 258 3.56 -9.72 -1.64
C SER A 258 4.06 -10.20 -0.28
N GLU A 259 5.30 -9.88 0.08
CA GLU A 259 5.87 -10.18 1.40
C GLU A 259 5.15 -9.41 2.50
N MET A 260 4.90 -8.11 2.29
CA MET A 260 4.14 -7.29 3.22
C MET A 260 2.75 -7.88 3.47
N MET A 261 2.02 -8.24 2.41
CA MET A 261 0.69 -8.84 2.53
C MET A 261 0.70 -10.15 3.33
N LEU A 262 1.73 -10.97 3.14
CA LEU A 262 1.88 -12.21 3.89
C LEU A 262 2.22 -11.95 5.37
N PHE A 263 3.04 -10.94 5.65
CA PHE A 263 3.35 -10.50 7.01
C PHE A 263 2.10 -9.99 7.74
N LEU A 264 1.33 -9.08 7.11
CA LEU A 264 0.10 -8.52 7.67
C LEU A 264 -0.91 -9.63 8.01
N TRP A 265 -1.09 -10.59 7.09
CA TRP A 265 -1.99 -11.71 7.33
C TRP A 265 -1.54 -12.61 8.48
N LYS A 266 -0.24 -12.86 8.61
CA LYS A 266 0.33 -13.66 9.72
C LYS A 266 0.08 -12.97 11.06
N GLU A 267 0.30 -11.67 11.15
CA GLU A 267 0.03 -10.87 12.35
C GLU A 267 -1.46 -10.96 12.76
N ALA A 268 -2.38 -10.76 11.81
CA ALA A 268 -3.81 -10.77 12.06
C ALA A 268 -4.35 -12.16 12.43
N SER A 269 -3.77 -13.23 11.89
CA SER A 269 -4.24 -14.61 12.13
C SER A 269 -3.92 -15.17 13.51
N GLY A 270 -3.08 -14.49 14.29
CA GLY A 270 -2.72 -14.89 15.65
C GLY A 270 -2.06 -16.26 15.75
N ASN A 271 -1.37 -16.71 14.73
CA ASN A 271 -0.60 -17.97 14.66
C ASN A 271 -1.40 -19.29 14.74
N LYS A 272 -2.72 -19.28 14.88
CA LYS A 272 -3.46 -20.51 15.23
C LYS A 272 -3.92 -21.38 14.05
N ASN A 273 -4.14 -20.81 12.86
CA ASN A 273 -4.61 -21.55 11.66
C ASN A 273 -3.78 -21.27 10.40
N ALA A 274 -2.65 -20.61 10.57
CA ALA A 274 -1.90 -20.01 9.48
C ALA A 274 -0.80 -20.91 8.93
N THR A 275 -0.49 -22.03 9.58
CA THR A 275 0.80 -22.70 9.41
C THR A 275 0.96 -23.23 7.98
N GLU A 276 -0.02 -23.95 7.45
CA GLU A 276 0.12 -24.59 6.12
C GLU A 276 0.04 -23.56 4.98
N PHE A 277 -0.92 -22.65 5.06
CA PHE A 277 -1.09 -21.57 4.08
C PHE A 277 0.13 -20.65 4.06
N PHE A 278 0.58 -20.20 5.24
CA PHE A 278 1.75 -19.35 5.37
C PHE A 278 3.01 -20.04 4.85
N GLN A 279 3.27 -21.29 5.25
CA GLN A 279 4.43 -22.06 4.81
C GLN A 279 4.44 -22.27 3.28
N LYS A 280 3.26 -22.48 2.68
CA LYS A 280 3.14 -22.59 1.22
C LYS A 280 3.65 -21.32 0.53
N TRP A 281 3.21 -20.14 0.99
CA TRP A 281 3.56 -18.86 0.39
C TRP A 281 4.99 -18.44 0.71
N GLU A 282 5.43 -18.60 1.95
CA GLU A 282 6.82 -18.36 2.36
C GLU A 282 7.80 -19.15 1.49
N LYS A 283 7.51 -20.42 1.26
CA LYS A 283 8.32 -21.27 0.37
C LYS A 283 8.39 -20.74 -1.07
N GLN A 284 7.29 -20.18 -1.60
CA GLN A 284 7.31 -19.59 -2.95
C GLN A 284 8.15 -18.31 -2.97
N LEU A 285 7.98 -17.42 -1.98
CA LEU A 285 8.75 -16.17 -1.90
C LEU A 285 10.25 -16.45 -1.72
N LEU A 286 10.60 -17.41 -0.88
CA LEU A 286 12.00 -17.84 -0.69
C LEU A 286 12.60 -18.37 -1.99
N ALA A 287 11.85 -19.19 -2.73
CA ALA A 287 12.30 -19.71 -4.02
C ALA A 287 12.48 -18.62 -5.09
N ILE A 288 11.74 -17.52 -5.02
CA ILE A 288 11.93 -16.33 -5.87
C ILE A 288 13.18 -15.56 -5.40
N HIS A 289 13.32 -15.33 -4.08
CA HIS A 289 14.48 -14.67 -3.49
C HIS A 289 15.79 -15.32 -3.95
N GLU A 290 15.92 -16.66 -3.79
CA GLU A 290 17.12 -17.40 -4.17
C GLU A 290 17.51 -17.21 -5.65
N ARG A 291 16.51 -17.00 -6.54
CA ARG A 291 16.74 -16.83 -7.98
C ARG A 291 17.08 -15.41 -8.38
N LEU A 292 16.48 -14.45 -7.70
CA LEU A 292 16.80 -13.03 -7.89
C LEU A 292 18.22 -12.68 -7.35
N GLY A 293 18.73 -13.48 -6.41
CA GLY A 293 20.04 -13.26 -5.82
C GLY A 293 20.18 -11.85 -5.26
N ASP A 294 21.26 -11.15 -5.66
CA ASP A 294 21.54 -9.79 -5.19
C ASP A 294 20.53 -8.72 -5.61
N ARG A 295 19.63 -9.03 -6.54
CA ARG A 295 18.54 -8.12 -6.94
C ARG A 295 17.32 -8.25 -6.02
N SER A 296 17.26 -9.30 -5.22
CA SER A 296 16.12 -9.57 -4.36
C SER A 296 16.04 -8.58 -3.19
N SER A 297 14.82 -8.13 -2.93
CA SER A 297 14.46 -7.46 -1.67
C SER A 297 13.57 -8.32 -0.78
N PHE A 298 13.25 -9.54 -1.19
CA PHE A 298 12.55 -10.50 -0.34
C PHE A 298 13.41 -10.93 0.85
N SER A 299 12.78 -11.18 1.98
CA SER A 299 13.42 -11.72 3.17
C SER A 299 13.75 -13.20 3.02
N GLN A 300 14.88 -13.61 3.58
CA GLN A 300 15.23 -15.03 3.71
C GLN A 300 14.44 -15.73 4.83
N ASP A 301 13.94 -14.96 5.80
CA ASP A 301 13.22 -15.46 6.97
C ASP A 301 12.14 -14.47 7.41
N LEU A 302 10.91 -14.72 6.97
CA LEU A 302 9.74 -13.91 7.37
C LEU A 302 9.45 -14.03 8.88
N SER A 303 9.79 -15.15 9.50
CA SER A 303 9.66 -15.30 10.94
C SER A 303 10.72 -14.48 11.69
N GLY A 304 11.89 -14.31 11.11
CA GLY A 304 12.93 -13.40 11.58
C GLY A 304 12.50 -11.93 11.51
N LEU A 305 11.82 -11.51 10.42
CA LEU A 305 11.23 -10.17 10.34
C LEU A 305 10.25 -9.92 11.48
N GLN A 306 9.38 -10.88 11.78
CA GLN A 306 8.43 -10.74 12.88
C GLN A 306 9.13 -10.59 14.22
N LYS A 307 10.15 -11.41 14.50
CA LYS A 307 10.99 -11.29 15.69
C LYS A 307 11.64 -9.91 15.82
N ARG A 308 12.21 -9.38 14.73
CA ARG A 308 12.78 -8.02 14.71
C ARG A 308 11.74 -6.96 15.06
N ALA A 309 10.52 -7.09 14.52
CA ALA A 309 9.44 -6.19 14.87
C ALA A 309 9.10 -6.27 16.38
N ASP A 310 9.00 -7.49 16.94
CA ASP A 310 8.67 -7.74 18.36
C ASP A 310 9.69 -7.16 19.33
N GLU A 311 10.97 -7.11 18.94
CA GLU A 311 12.03 -6.56 19.79
C GLU A 311 11.89 -5.04 20.03
N TYR A 312 11.31 -4.31 19.09
CA TYR A 312 11.33 -2.84 19.11
C TYR A 312 9.93 -2.21 19.12
N LEU A 313 8.91 -2.89 18.63
CA LEU A 313 7.57 -2.35 18.45
C LEU A 313 6.53 -3.25 19.11
N SER A 314 5.60 -2.63 19.83
CA SER A 314 4.45 -3.34 20.37
C SER A 314 3.44 -3.67 19.27
N ASP A 315 2.55 -4.63 19.54
CA ASP A 315 1.44 -5.03 18.65
C ASP A 315 0.50 -3.85 18.33
N TYR A 316 0.43 -2.86 19.20
CA TYR A 316 -0.35 -1.62 18.98
C TYR A 316 0.24 -0.69 17.92
N SER A 317 1.45 -0.95 17.42
CA SER A 317 2.08 -0.13 16.37
C SER A 317 1.46 -0.36 14.99
N GLY A 318 0.56 -1.34 14.87
CA GLY A 318 -0.03 -1.75 13.59
C GLY A 318 0.91 -2.62 12.74
N ALA A 319 0.37 -3.65 12.11
CA ALA A 319 1.16 -4.63 11.38
C ALA A 319 1.98 -4.02 10.23
N ASN A 320 1.43 -3.02 9.53
CA ASN A 320 2.12 -2.31 8.45
C ASN A 320 3.35 -1.53 8.98
N GLY A 321 3.21 -0.81 10.10
CA GLY A 321 4.33 -0.11 10.75
C GLY A 321 5.42 -1.08 11.21
N ARG A 322 5.03 -2.21 11.77
CA ARG A 322 5.93 -3.28 12.23
C ARG A 322 6.71 -3.91 11.07
N TYR A 323 6.02 -4.23 9.97
CA TYR A 323 6.67 -4.73 8.76
C TYR A 323 7.71 -3.75 8.23
N ARG A 324 7.32 -2.49 8.03
CA ARG A 324 8.22 -1.45 7.49
C ARG A 324 9.47 -1.27 8.35
N TYR A 325 9.32 -1.29 9.66
CA TYR A 325 10.44 -1.16 10.58
C TYR A 325 11.41 -2.34 10.46
N ALA A 326 10.90 -3.56 10.58
CA ALA A 326 11.73 -4.77 10.50
C ALA A 326 12.42 -4.90 9.13
N LYS A 327 11.69 -4.57 8.04
CA LYS A 327 12.22 -4.59 6.69
C LYS A 327 13.30 -3.54 6.45
N ALA A 328 13.17 -2.36 7.06
CA ALA A 328 14.20 -1.34 6.99
C ALA A 328 15.50 -1.79 7.67
N LEU A 329 15.42 -2.45 8.81
CA LEU A 329 16.60 -3.02 9.47
C LEU A 329 17.26 -4.09 8.60
N GLU A 330 16.47 -5.00 8.04
CA GLU A 330 17.00 -6.07 7.17
C GLU A 330 17.68 -5.51 5.91
N LEU A 331 17.03 -4.55 5.22
CA LEU A 331 17.60 -3.92 4.05
C LEU A 331 18.85 -3.09 4.40
N GLY A 332 18.90 -2.50 5.60
CA GLY A 332 20.06 -1.78 6.11
C GLY A 332 21.30 -2.64 6.25
N GLU A 333 21.13 -3.90 6.61
CA GLU A 333 22.22 -4.87 6.69
C GLU A 333 22.74 -5.31 5.32
N ASN A 334 21.90 -5.24 4.27
CA ASN A 334 22.15 -5.82 2.95
C ASN A 334 22.33 -4.78 1.81
N CYS A 335 22.15 -3.50 2.11
CA CYS A 335 22.27 -2.41 1.13
C CYS A 335 23.33 -1.39 1.55
N SER A 336 23.80 -0.60 0.59
CA SER A 336 24.74 0.49 0.87
C SER A 336 24.11 1.64 1.68
N GLY A 337 22.78 1.68 1.78
CA GLY A 337 22.01 2.63 2.55
C GLY A 337 20.52 2.34 2.46
N ILE A 338 19.72 3.09 3.24
CA ILE A 338 18.26 3.02 3.22
C ILE A 338 17.70 4.38 2.86
N LEU A 339 16.74 4.38 1.96
CA LEU A 339 15.88 5.53 1.68
C LEU A 339 14.49 5.26 2.26
N MET A 340 14.18 5.95 3.35
CA MET A 340 12.85 5.90 3.94
C MET A 340 11.98 6.98 3.32
N MET A 341 10.92 6.54 2.66
CA MET A 341 9.98 7.40 1.96
C MET A 341 8.74 7.59 2.83
N ALA A 342 8.71 8.69 3.55
CA ALA A 342 7.60 9.07 4.41
C ALA A 342 6.96 10.36 3.90
N PRO A 343 5.65 10.41 3.65
CA PRO A 343 5.00 11.63 3.26
C PRO A 343 4.96 12.62 4.42
N ARG A 344 4.92 13.89 4.08
CA ARG A 344 4.77 14.96 5.06
C ARG A 344 3.49 14.76 5.89
N TYR A 345 3.61 14.91 7.20
CA TYR A 345 2.56 14.67 8.20
C TYR A 345 2.27 13.19 8.49
N GLU A 346 3.15 12.28 8.11
CA GLU A 346 3.05 10.92 8.59
C GLU A 346 3.07 10.87 10.12
N ASN A 347 2.43 9.85 10.67
CA ASN A 347 2.21 9.76 12.09
C ASN A 347 3.52 9.63 12.89
N THR A 348 3.43 9.84 14.20
CA THR A 348 4.55 9.82 15.13
C THR A 348 5.30 8.47 15.11
N ALA A 349 4.62 7.38 14.77
CA ALA A 349 5.23 6.04 14.69
C ALA A 349 6.35 5.97 13.64
N MET A 350 6.16 6.57 12.45
CA MET A 350 7.22 6.60 11.43
C MET A 350 8.43 7.41 11.88
N VAL A 351 8.22 8.55 12.53
CA VAL A 351 9.33 9.38 13.04
C VAL A 351 10.12 8.63 14.12
N LEU A 352 9.44 7.90 15.01
CA LEU A 352 10.08 7.07 16.01
C LEU A 352 10.82 5.90 15.39
N ASN A 353 10.24 5.27 14.37
CA ASN A 353 10.88 4.19 13.61
C ASN A 353 12.14 4.71 12.90
N MET A 354 12.10 5.87 12.25
CA MET A 354 13.28 6.49 11.62
C MET A 354 14.40 6.72 12.63
N ARG A 355 14.08 7.18 13.84
CA ARG A 355 15.09 7.37 14.89
C ARG A 355 15.65 6.03 15.39
N GLY A 356 14.80 5.05 15.64
CA GLY A 356 15.24 3.71 16.06
C GLY A 356 16.17 3.04 15.04
N ILE A 357 15.84 3.17 13.75
CA ILE A 357 16.67 2.65 12.66
C ILE A 357 18.01 3.40 12.60
N HIS A 358 17.98 4.75 12.69
CA HIS A 358 19.20 5.55 12.73
C HIS A 358 20.12 5.16 13.88
N ASP A 359 19.56 5.01 15.10
CA ASP A 359 20.33 4.65 16.29
C ASP A 359 20.91 3.23 16.16
N HIS A 360 20.18 2.29 15.53
CA HIS A 360 20.65 0.93 15.26
C HIS A 360 21.76 0.88 14.19
N CYS A 361 21.66 1.68 13.14
CA CYS A 361 22.68 1.73 12.08
C CYS A 361 23.95 2.48 12.48
N GLN A 362 23.96 3.20 13.59
CA GLN A 362 25.16 3.88 14.13
C GLN A 362 25.88 3.06 15.22
N ALA A 363 25.27 2.02 15.74
CA ALA A 363 25.83 1.14 16.75
C ALA A 363 26.62 -0.01 16.11
#